data_1b63bade11c137ebcab47149c2cc8a58
#
_entry.id   1b63bade11c137ebcab47149c2cc8a58
#
_cell.length_a   1.000
_cell.length_b   1.000
_cell.length_c   1.000
_cell.angle_alpha   90.00
_cell.angle_beta   90.00
_cell.angle_gamma   90.00
#
_symmetry.space_group_name_H-M   'P 1'
#
loop_
_entity.id
_entity.type
_entity.pdbx_description
1 polymer ?
#
loop_
_entity_poly.entity_id
_entity_poly.type
_entity_poly.pdbx_seq_one_letter_code
_entity_poly.pdbx_strand_id
1 'polypeptide(L)'
;MRFVRHRVDFHAEATSEKQAFGHFVDGRVSLVVGTHTHTPSADYRILAGGAAYMSDAGMTGDYDSVIGMDKDEPLHRFTRRIPRGKFEPANGAATLCGVAVETGADGLALRIAPVRIGGRLSPAAPEFWEAG
;
A
#
# COMPACT_ATOMS: atom_id res chain seq x y z
N MET A 1 8.54 -13.64 -27.22
CA MET A 1 8.63 -13.75 -25.75
C MET A 1 7.27 -13.37 -25.19
N ARG A 2 6.61 -14.26 -24.44
CA ARG A 2 5.29 -13.96 -23.86
C ARG A 2 5.54 -13.19 -22.56
N PHE A 3 5.30 -11.88 -22.55
CA PHE A 3 5.41 -11.08 -21.34
C PHE A 3 4.28 -11.46 -20.38
N VAL A 4 4.62 -12.01 -19.25
CA VAL A 4 3.69 -12.32 -18.17
C VAL A 4 3.66 -11.12 -17.24
N ARG A 5 2.46 -10.68 -16.88
CA ARG A 5 2.28 -9.60 -15.89
C ARG A 5 2.65 -10.13 -14.51
N HIS A 6 3.78 -9.70 -13.98
CA HIS A 6 4.23 -10.07 -12.64
C HIS A 6 3.93 -8.95 -11.64
N ARG A 7 3.28 -9.32 -10.56
CA ARG A 7 3.06 -8.46 -9.40
C ARG A 7 3.85 -9.03 -8.24
N VAL A 8 4.56 -8.17 -7.52
CA VAL A 8 5.31 -8.55 -6.32
C VAL A 8 4.74 -7.78 -5.14
N ASP A 9 4.20 -8.49 -4.16
CA ASP A 9 3.92 -7.98 -2.82
C ASP A 9 5.15 -8.25 -1.95
N PHE A 10 5.77 -7.18 -1.48
CA PHE A 10 7.00 -7.25 -0.71
C PHE A 10 6.81 -6.72 0.70
N HIS A 11 6.51 -7.64 1.62
CA HIS A 11 6.39 -7.29 3.03
C HIS A 11 7.78 -7.13 3.65
N ALA A 12 8.13 -5.89 4.02
CA ALA A 12 9.40 -5.56 4.65
C ALA A 12 9.25 -4.29 5.50
N GLU A 13 9.99 -4.21 6.60
CA GLU A 13 9.99 -3.03 7.47
C GLU A 13 10.76 -1.87 6.81
N ALA A 14 11.99 -2.11 6.35
CA ALA A 14 12.87 -1.07 5.86
C ALA A 14 12.45 -0.55 4.48
N THR A 15 12.13 0.74 4.39
CA THR A 15 11.82 1.40 3.10
C THR A 15 12.98 1.31 2.11
N SER A 16 14.23 1.39 2.59
CA SER A 16 15.42 1.23 1.75
C SER A 16 15.51 -0.14 1.08
N GLU A 17 15.15 -1.20 1.79
CA GLU A 17 15.10 -2.56 1.22
C GLU A 17 14.01 -2.68 0.17
N LYS A 18 12.82 -2.13 0.44
CA LYS A 18 11.71 -2.11 -0.52
C LYS A 18 12.12 -1.39 -1.80
N GLN A 19 12.74 -0.22 -1.69
CA GLN A 19 13.21 0.56 -2.85
C GLN A 19 14.33 -0.16 -3.60
N ALA A 20 15.31 -0.70 -2.90
CA ALA A 20 16.41 -1.47 -3.51
C ALA A 20 15.87 -2.68 -4.28
N PHE A 21 14.91 -3.40 -3.70
CA PHE A 21 14.25 -4.52 -4.39
C PHE A 21 13.48 -4.05 -5.63
N GLY A 22 12.73 -2.94 -5.52
CA GLY A 22 12.02 -2.36 -6.66
C GLY A 22 12.96 -2.06 -7.82
N HIS A 23 14.08 -1.39 -7.56
CA HIS A 23 15.10 -1.11 -8.56
C HIS A 23 15.78 -2.38 -9.10
N PHE A 24 16.01 -3.39 -8.25
CA PHE A 24 16.60 -4.66 -8.66
C PHE A 24 15.76 -5.42 -9.68
N VAL A 25 14.42 -5.35 -9.57
CA VAL A 25 13.51 -6.05 -10.49
C VAL A 25 12.91 -5.16 -11.57
N ASP A 26 13.28 -3.87 -11.60
CA ASP A 26 12.77 -2.89 -12.55
C ASP A 26 12.96 -3.35 -13.99
N GLY A 27 11.95 -3.15 -14.85
CA GLY A 27 11.92 -3.64 -16.22
C GLY A 27 11.63 -5.14 -16.39
N ARG A 28 11.48 -5.90 -15.28
CA ARG A 28 11.18 -7.34 -15.31
C ARG A 28 9.82 -7.69 -14.71
N VAL A 29 9.20 -6.75 -14.01
CA VAL A 29 7.90 -6.91 -13.37
C VAL A 29 6.99 -5.73 -13.69
N SER A 30 5.69 -5.94 -13.58
CA SER A 30 4.69 -4.87 -13.79
C SER A 30 4.55 -3.97 -12.57
N LEU A 31 4.65 -4.55 -11.37
CA LEU A 31 4.42 -3.85 -10.10
C LEU A 31 5.24 -4.47 -8.97
N VAL A 32 5.84 -3.60 -8.17
CA VAL A 32 6.31 -3.90 -6.81
C VAL A 32 5.53 -3.02 -5.84
N VAL A 33 4.80 -3.63 -4.94
CA VAL A 33 4.07 -2.94 -3.89
C VAL A 33 4.52 -3.46 -2.53
N GLY A 34 4.87 -2.54 -1.63
CA GLY A 34 5.23 -2.88 -0.27
C GLY A 34 4.03 -2.92 0.67
N THR A 35 4.21 -3.63 1.77
CA THR A 35 3.29 -3.69 2.90
C THR A 35 4.10 -3.72 4.20
N HIS A 36 3.57 -3.30 5.30
CA HIS A 36 4.07 -3.38 6.68
C HIS A 36 3.60 -2.22 7.55
N THR A 37 3.63 -0.99 7.06
CA THR A 37 3.39 0.20 7.89
C THR A 37 1.92 0.38 8.26
N HIS A 38 1.02 -0.32 7.59
CA HIS A 38 -0.43 -0.16 7.67
C HIS A 38 -0.94 1.19 7.12
N THR A 39 -0.05 2.02 6.58
CA THR A 39 -0.37 3.37 6.10
C THR A 39 0.04 3.51 4.64
N PRO A 40 -0.86 3.97 3.74
CA PRO A 40 -0.51 4.11 2.33
C PRO A 40 0.54 5.20 2.14
N SER A 41 1.62 4.86 1.44
CA SER A 41 2.69 5.81 1.14
C SER A 41 2.36 6.69 -0.06
N ALA A 42 2.99 7.85 -0.13
CA ALA A 42 2.76 8.83 -1.20
C ALA A 42 3.75 8.67 -2.38
N ASP A 43 4.63 7.68 -2.35
CA ASP A 43 5.76 7.55 -3.26
C ASP A 43 5.51 6.70 -4.50
N TYR A 44 4.24 6.44 -4.82
CA TYR A 44 3.85 5.68 -6.00
C TYR A 44 4.36 6.34 -7.28
N ARG A 45 5.02 5.56 -8.12
CA ARG A 45 5.64 6.03 -9.37
C ARG A 45 5.93 4.88 -10.31
N ILE A 46 6.26 5.20 -11.55
CA ILE A 46 6.85 4.24 -12.50
C ILE A 46 8.37 4.44 -12.46
N LEU A 47 9.11 3.36 -12.24
CA LEU A 47 10.57 3.36 -12.26
C LEU A 47 11.11 3.47 -13.68
N ALA A 48 12.39 3.78 -13.83
CA ALA A 48 13.01 4.05 -15.12
C ALA A 48 12.93 2.87 -16.12
N GLY A 49 12.92 1.63 -15.63
CA GLY A 49 12.77 0.43 -16.44
C GLY A 49 11.31 0.04 -16.71
N GLY A 50 10.33 0.76 -16.16
CA GLY A 50 8.90 0.58 -16.43
C GLY A 50 8.11 -0.22 -15.40
N ALA A 51 8.71 -0.62 -14.28
CA ALA A 51 7.95 -1.22 -13.19
C ALA A 51 7.20 -0.14 -12.39
N ALA A 52 5.93 -0.35 -12.09
CA ALA A 52 5.22 0.44 -11.09
C ALA A 52 5.75 0.12 -9.68
N TYR A 53 5.84 1.13 -8.82
CA TYR A 53 6.35 0.98 -7.47
C TYR A 53 5.58 1.81 -6.46
N MET A 54 5.33 1.23 -5.28
CA MET A 54 4.78 1.92 -4.10
C MET A 54 5.34 1.27 -2.84
N SER A 55 5.90 2.06 -1.91
CA SER A 55 6.52 1.53 -0.68
C SER A 55 5.55 0.83 0.26
N ASP A 56 4.30 1.29 0.34
CA ASP A 56 3.28 0.64 1.16
C ASP A 56 1.88 0.93 0.62
N ALA A 57 1.10 -0.13 0.42
CA ALA A 57 -0.28 -0.02 -0.04
C ALA A 57 -1.24 0.49 1.06
N GLY A 58 -0.82 0.42 2.32
CA GLY A 58 -1.67 0.67 3.47
C GLY A 58 -2.55 -0.53 3.85
N MET A 59 -3.27 -0.41 4.92
CA MET A 59 -4.25 -1.41 5.35
C MET A 59 -5.62 -1.14 4.74
N THR A 60 -6.41 -2.16 4.56
CA THR A 60 -7.86 -2.02 4.41
C THR A 60 -8.49 -2.15 5.79
N GLY A 61 -8.93 -1.04 6.36
CA GLY A 61 -9.41 -1.02 7.74
C GLY A 61 -9.81 0.36 8.24
N ASP A 62 -10.13 0.43 9.52
CA ASP A 62 -10.48 1.67 10.19
C ASP A 62 -9.24 2.49 10.52
N TYR A 63 -9.14 3.69 9.97
CA TYR A 63 -8.02 4.61 10.21
C TYR A 63 -8.24 5.51 11.44
N ASP A 64 -9.40 5.44 12.11
CA ASP A 64 -9.59 5.99 13.46
C ASP A 64 -9.12 4.99 14.52
N SER A 65 -7.92 4.52 14.37
CA SER A 65 -7.31 3.42 15.11
C SER A 65 -5.81 3.63 15.26
N VAL A 66 -5.15 2.75 15.98
CA VAL A 66 -3.69 2.65 15.97
C VAL A 66 -3.32 1.40 15.16
N ILE A 67 -2.92 1.61 13.92
CA ILE A 67 -2.57 0.55 12.95
C ILE A 67 -3.63 -0.56 12.81
N GLY A 68 -4.91 -0.21 12.94
CA GLY A 68 -6.04 -1.14 12.87
C GLY A 68 -6.52 -1.67 14.22
N MET A 69 -5.85 -1.33 15.32
CA MET A 69 -6.27 -1.67 16.68
C MET A 69 -7.10 -0.53 17.29
N ASP A 70 -8.14 -0.88 18.06
CA ASP A 70 -8.86 0.09 18.88
C ASP A 70 -7.86 0.93 19.68
N LYS A 71 -8.12 2.23 19.80
CA LYS A 71 -7.17 3.21 20.33
C LYS A 71 -6.87 3.06 21.83
N ASP A 72 -7.77 2.48 22.59
CA ASP A 72 -7.72 2.50 24.05
C ASP A 72 -6.47 1.81 24.62
N GLU A 73 -6.21 0.59 24.20
CA GLU A 73 -5.07 -0.17 24.72
C GLU A 73 -3.71 0.34 24.18
N PRO A 74 -3.55 0.63 22.88
CA PRO A 74 -2.32 1.24 22.36
C PRO A 74 -1.99 2.56 23.03
N LEU A 75 -2.98 3.45 23.21
CA LEU A 75 -2.79 4.73 23.86
C LEU A 75 -2.42 4.57 25.35
N HIS A 76 -3.07 3.62 26.04
CA HIS A 76 -2.74 3.32 27.43
C HIS A 76 -1.28 2.86 27.56
N ARG A 77 -0.82 1.92 26.72
CA ARG A 77 0.58 1.45 26.73
C ARG A 77 1.57 2.55 26.39
N PHE A 78 1.24 3.39 25.44
CA PHE A 78 2.09 4.52 25.07
C PHE A 78 2.28 5.51 26.24
N THR A 79 1.22 5.82 26.96
CA THR A 79 1.25 6.80 28.05
C THR A 79 1.69 6.23 29.40
N ARG A 80 1.37 4.98 29.69
CA ARG A 80 1.63 4.33 30.99
C ARG A 80 2.76 3.30 30.99
N ARG A 81 3.21 2.87 29.78
CA ARG A 81 4.25 1.87 29.57
C ARG A 81 3.96 0.48 30.16
N ILE A 82 2.71 0.21 30.50
CA ILE A 82 2.23 -1.09 31.00
C ILE A 82 0.97 -1.50 30.23
N PRO A 83 0.76 -2.78 29.97
CA PRO A 83 -0.49 -3.26 29.39
C PRO A 83 -1.62 -3.21 30.43
N ARG A 84 -2.83 -2.87 29.97
CA ARG A 84 -4.07 -2.95 30.74
C ARG A 84 -4.92 -4.14 30.29
N GLY A 85 -4.85 -4.48 29.01
CA GLY A 85 -5.65 -5.52 28.41
C GLY A 85 -5.02 -6.09 27.13
N LYS A 86 -5.82 -6.71 26.29
CA LYS A 86 -5.44 -7.19 24.95
C LYS A 86 -5.70 -6.10 23.92
N PHE A 87 -5.01 -6.19 22.81
CA PHE A 87 -5.37 -5.42 21.63
C PHE A 87 -6.65 -5.98 21.01
N GLU A 88 -7.58 -5.11 20.70
CA GLU A 88 -8.82 -5.43 19.99
C GLU A 88 -8.81 -4.76 18.60
N PRO A 89 -9.32 -5.41 17.56
CA PRO A 89 -9.46 -4.78 16.25
C PRO A 89 -10.41 -3.58 16.32
N ALA A 90 -10.09 -2.49 15.62
CA ALA A 90 -11.02 -1.39 15.43
C ALA A 90 -12.15 -1.80 14.48
N ASN A 91 -13.38 -1.39 14.80
CA ASN A 91 -14.60 -1.79 14.11
C ASN A 91 -15.35 -0.62 13.44
N GLY A 92 -14.70 0.53 13.25
CA GLY A 92 -15.29 1.67 12.59
C GLY A 92 -15.31 1.57 11.07
N ALA A 93 -15.61 2.68 10.40
CA ALA A 93 -15.70 2.75 8.95
C ALA A 93 -14.33 2.49 8.30
N ALA A 94 -14.25 1.42 7.53
CA ALA A 94 -13.02 1.01 6.86
C ALA A 94 -12.75 1.83 5.60
N THR A 95 -11.48 2.20 5.39
CA THR A 95 -10.97 2.65 4.09
C THR A 95 -10.36 1.47 3.37
N LEU A 96 -10.79 1.21 2.13
CA LEU A 96 -10.09 0.29 1.23
C LEU A 96 -8.88 1.02 0.66
N CYS A 97 -7.68 0.52 0.95
CA CYS A 97 -6.43 1.04 0.41
C CYS A 97 -5.80 0.06 -0.59
N GLY A 98 -5.13 0.61 -1.58
CA GLY A 98 -4.44 -0.17 -2.59
C GLY A 98 -3.76 0.69 -3.65
N VAL A 99 -3.36 0.04 -4.71
CA VAL A 99 -2.75 0.68 -5.88
C VAL A 99 -3.32 0.08 -7.15
N ALA A 100 -3.63 0.91 -8.13
CA ALA A 100 -4.05 0.49 -9.45
C ALA A 100 -2.93 0.73 -10.46
N VAL A 101 -2.73 -0.22 -11.36
CA VAL A 101 -1.71 -0.15 -12.41
C VAL A 101 -2.33 -0.58 -13.74
N GLU A 102 -2.19 0.27 -14.74
CA GLU A 102 -2.45 -0.09 -16.12
C GLU A 102 -1.14 -0.51 -16.79
N THR A 103 -1.17 -1.63 -17.51
CA THR A 103 0.02 -2.21 -18.15
C THR A 103 -0.13 -2.25 -19.66
N GLY A 104 0.99 -2.01 -20.36
CA GLY A 104 1.10 -2.21 -21.80
C GLY A 104 1.10 -3.68 -22.22
N ALA A 105 1.19 -3.91 -23.52
CA ALA A 105 1.28 -5.25 -24.08
C ALA A 105 2.58 -5.98 -23.69
N ASP A 106 3.63 -5.24 -23.38
CA ASP A 106 4.92 -5.72 -22.88
C ASP A 106 4.89 -6.07 -21.37
N GLY A 107 3.76 -5.84 -20.69
CA GLY A 107 3.58 -6.11 -19.27
C GLY A 107 4.17 -5.05 -18.34
N LEU A 108 4.79 -4.00 -18.87
CA LEU A 108 5.29 -2.88 -18.07
C LEU A 108 4.18 -1.87 -17.75
N ALA A 109 4.38 -1.07 -16.72
CA ALA A 109 3.39 -0.10 -16.28
C ALA A 109 3.32 1.10 -17.23
N LEU A 110 2.11 1.48 -17.60
CA LEU A 110 1.80 2.70 -18.32
C LEU A 110 1.31 3.80 -17.38
N ARG A 111 0.49 3.44 -16.39
CA ARG A 111 -0.07 4.35 -15.39
C ARG A 111 -0.11 3.67 -14.03
N ILE A 112 0.05 4.45 -12.98
CA ILE A 112 -0.10 4.03 -11.59
C ILE A 112 -0.91 5.08 -10.83
N ALA A 113 -1.81 4.67 -9.96
CA ALA A 113 -2.55 5.56 -9.09
C ALA A 113 -2.88 4.90 -7.75
N PRO A 114 -2.92 5.67 -6.65
CA PRO A 114 -3.37 5.15 -5.37
C PRO A 114 -4.88 4.92 -5.38
N VAL A 115 -5.33 3.97 -4.58
CA VAL A 115 -6.74 3.69 -4.34
C VAL A 115 -7.03 3.91 -2.86
N ARG A 116 -7.97 4.79 -2.54
CA ARG A 116 -8.52 4.98 -1.19
C ARG A 116 -10.02 5.23 -1.30
N ILE A 117 -10.83 4.28 -0.84
CA ILE A 117 -12.28 4.31 -0.98
C ILE A 117 -12.93 4.09 0.38
N GLY A 118 -13.88 4.95 0.73
CA GLY A 118 -14.61 4.91 2.01
C GLY A 118 -13.78 5.37 3.21
N GLY A 119 -14.33 5.18 4.40
CA GLY A 119 -13.67 5.47 5.66
C GLY A 119 -13.24 6.91 5.86
N ARG A 120 -12.06 7.12 6.44
CA ARG A 120 -11.59 8.43 6.92
C ARG A 120 -10.46 9.06 6.11
N LEU A 121 -9.75 8.30 5.30
CA LEU A 121 -8.69 8.86 4.48
C LEU A 121 -9.29 9.66 3.31
N SER A 122 -8.55 10.67 2.86
CA SER A 122 -8.92 11.41 1.65
C SER A 122 -9.08 10.45 0.48
N PRO A 123 -10.22 10.44 -0.22
CA PRO A 123 -10.48 9.51 -1.29
C PRO A 123 -9.50 9.69 -2.45
N ALA A 124 -9.14 8.60 -3.11
CA ALA A 124 -8.37 8.58 -4.33
C ALA A 124 -8.83 7.40 -5.18
N ALA A 125 -9.11 7.67 -6.45
CA ALA A 125 -9.43 6.65 -7.43
C ALA A 125 -8.67 6.93 -8.73
N PRO A 126 -8.25 5.89 -9.45
CA PRO A 126 -7.55 6.06 -10.71
C PRO A 126 -8.43 6.71 -11.77
N GLU A 127 -7.98 7.79 -12.39
CA GLU A 127 -8.70 8.44 -13.50
C GLU A 127 -8.95 7.48 -14.68
N PHE A 128 -8.06 6.51 -14.87
CA PHE A 128 -8.19 5.53 -15.95
C PHE A 128 -9.24 4.43 -15.69
N TRP A 129 -9.91 4.44 -14.55
CA TRP A 129 -11.09 3.58 -14.33
C TRP A 129 -12.36 4.14 -14.96
N GLU A 130 -12.39 5.44 -15.23
CA GLU A 130 -13.54 6.12 -15.82
C GLU A 130 -13.51 6.13 -17.36
N ALA A 131 -12.44 5.67 -17.97
CA ALA A 131 -12.21 5.70 -19.42
C ALA A 131 -12.69 4.44 -20.17
N GLY A 132 -13.65 3.70 -19.57
CA GLY A 132 -14.24 2.49 -20.15
C GLY A 132 -15.71 2.65 -20.50
#